data_9541f507426aa8ff6e589747fa6b2f35
#
_entry.id   9541f507426aa8ff6e589747fa6b2f35
#
_cell.length_a   1.000
_cell.length_b   1.000
_cell.length_c   1.000
_cell.angle_alpha   90.00
_cell.angle_beta   90.00
_cell.angle_gamma   90.00
#
_symmetry.space_group_name_H-M   'P 1'
#
loop_
_entity.id
_entity.type
_entity.pdbx_description
1 polymer ?
#
loop_
_entity_poly.entity_id
_entity_poly.type
_entity_poly.pdbx_seq_one_letter_code
_entity_poly.pdbx_strand_id
1 'polypeptide(L)'
;MADTWEALEQACGQCRNCALAETRLHVVFGDGARDAEILLVGEGPGQREDEQGIPFVGPAGLLLDDMLEIIGLDRTKVYVANIVKCRPPRNRDPLNVEQDACIGWLRRQTALLRPKLIVCLGRIAAKAIIKEDFKITAEHGKWF
;
A
#
# COMPACT_ATOMS: atom_id res chain seq x y z
N MET A 1 19.79 -6.71 12.90
CA MET A 1 20.23 -5.51 12.17
C MET A 1 19.03 -4.65 11.80
N ALA A 2 19.18 -3.34 11.82
CA ALA A 2 18.12 -2.43 11.39
C ALA A 2 17.89 -2.55 9.88
N ASP A 3 16.64 -2.43 9.45
CA ASP A 3 16.31 -2.39 8.05
C ASP A 3 16.88 -1.13 7.38
N THR A 4 17.20 -1.24 6.09
CA THR A 4 17.37 -0.10 5.20
C THR A 4 16.32 -0.19 4.11
N TRP A 5 16.00 0.93 3.46
CA TRP A 5 15.03 0.93 2.38
C TRP A 5 15.45 -0.03 1.26
N GLU A 6 16.71 -0.01 0.89
CA GLU A 6 17.26 -0.83 -0.20
C GLU A 6 17.19 -2.31 0.13
N ALA A 7 17.59 -2.70 1.34
CA ALA A 7 17.55 -4.09 1.76
C ALA A 7 16.12 -4.61 1.89
N LEU A 8 15.21 -3.78 2.42
CA LEU A 8 13.81 -4.13 2.56
C LEU A 8 13.13 -4.30 1.20
N GLU A 9 13.37 -3.38 0.28
CA GLU A 9 12.81 -3.45 -1.08
C GLU A 9 13.30 -4.69 -1.81
N GLN A 10 14.59 -4.99 -1.73
CA GLN A 10 15.18 -6.18 -2.35
C GLN A 10 14.57 -7.46 -1.77
N ALA A 11 14.46 -7.57 -0.46
CA ALA A 11 13.87 -8.73 0.19
C ALA A 11 12.40 -8.91 -0.18
N CYS A 12 11.62 -7.82 -0.18
CA CYS A 12 10.22 -7.84 -0.56
C CYS A 12 10.04 -8.27 -2.01
N GLY A 13 10.92 -7.82 -2.91
CA GLY A 13 10.89 -8.18 -4.33
C GLY A 13 11.02 -9.69 -4.59
N GLN A 14 11.57 -10.43 -3.65
CA GLN A 14 11.75 -11.88 -3.75
C GLN A 14 10.77 -12.66 -2.87
N CYS A 15 9.77 -11.99 -2.30
CA CYS A 15 8.82 -12.60 -1.36
C CYS A 15 7.99 -13.71 -2.01
N ARG A 16 7.86 -14.83 -1.31
CA ARG A 16 7.00 -15.95 -1.71
C ARG A 16 6.16 -16.45 -0.51
N ASN A 17 5.78 -15.55 0.37
CA ASN A 17 5.10 -15.89 1.62
C ASN A 17 3.64 -16.31 1.46
N CYS A 18 3.03 -16.05 0.30
CA CYS A 18 1.65 -16.46 0.01
C CYS A 18 1.47 -16.81 -1.46
N ALA A 19 0.29 -17.37 -1.79
CA ALA A 19 -0.03 -17.85 -3.13
C ALA A 19 -0.02 -16.74 -4.20
N LEU A 20 -0.15 -15.47 -3.83
CA LEU A 20 -0.10 -14.37 -4.80
C LEU A 20 1.25 -14.30 -5.54
N ALA A 21 2.30 -14.86 -4.95
CA ALA A 21 3.62 -14.94 -5.60
C ALA A 21 3.61 -15.76 -6.90
N GLU A 22 2.66 -16.69 -7.04
CA GLU A 22 2.59 -17.58 -8.21
C GLU A 22 2.02 -16.91 -9.45
N THR A 23 1.17 -15.89 -9.26
CA THR A 23 0.42 -15.27 -10.37
C THR A 23 0.82 -13.81 -10.64
N ARG A 24 1.54 -13.18 -9.74
CA ARG A 24 2.01 -11.80 -9.94
C ARG A 24 3.02 -11.72 -11.08
N LEU A 25 3.06 -10.58 -11.76
CA LEU A 25 4.15 -10.23 -12.68
C LEU A 25 5.29 -9.54 -11.92
N HIS A 26 4.96 -8.56 -11.09
CA HIS A 26 5.91 -7.82 -10.26
C HIS A 26 5.41 -7.69 -8.83
N VAL A 27 6.33 -7.64 -7.88
CA VAL A 27 6.03 -7.14 -6.54
C VAL A 27 5.93 -5.63 -6.63
N VAL A 28 4.86 -5.07 -6.04
CA VAL A 28 4.64 -3.63 -5.98
C VAL A 28 4.95 -3.17 -4.56
N PHE A 29 6.20 -2.79 -4.33
CA PHE A 29 6.71 -2.48 -2.98
C PHE A 29 6.09 -1.22 -2.39
N GLY A 30 6.08 -0.17 -3.15
CA GLY A 30 5.64 1.16 -2.77
C GLY A 30 6.39 2.21 -3.59
N ASP A 31 6.03 3.48 -3.45
CA ASP A 31 6.65 4.55 -4.20
C ASP A 31 6.46 5.89 -3.50
N GLY A 32 7.43 6.78 -3.65
CA GLY A 32 7.36 8.13 -3.14
C GLY A 32 8.59 8.55 -2.34
N ALA A 33 8.42 9.60 -1.54
CA ALA A 33 9.50 10.13 -0.71
C ALA A 33 9.72 9.25 0.52
N ARG A 34 10.94 8.80 0.72
CA ARG A 34 11.31 7.91 1.83
C ARG A 34 11.47 8.62 3.18
N ASP A 35 11.26 9.91 3.18
CA ASP A 35 11.20 10.78 4.37
C ASP A 35 9.85 11.48 4.50
N ALA A 36 8.83 11.03 3.78
CA ALA A 36 7.50 11.64 3.77
C ALA A 36 6.84 11.60 5.15
N GLU A 37 6.12 12.67 5.45
CA GLU A 37 5.32 12.75 6.68
C GLU A 37 3.96 12.07 6.53
N ILE A 38 3.52 11.81 5.29
CA ILE A 38 2.22 11.21 4.97
C ILE A 38 2.43 9.89 4.25
N LEU A 39 1.85 8.83 4.81
CA LEU A 39 1.77 7.52 4.20
C LEU A 39 0.34 7.26 3.75
N LEU A 40 0.16 6.99 2.46
CA LEU A 40 -1.13 6.60 1.88
C LEU A 40 -1.12 5.10 1.66
N VAL A 41 -2.12 4.41 2.19
CA VAL A 41 -2.19 2.94 2.14
C VAL A 41 -3.47 2.49 1.45
N GLY A 42 -3.32 1.80 0.34
CA GLY A 42 -4.42 1.16 -0.38
C GLY A 42 -4.48 -0.34 -0.14
N GLU A 43 -5.33 -1.01 -0.91
CA GLU A 43 -5.62 -2.44 -0.79
C GLU A 43 -4.51 -3.30 -1.36
N GLY A 44 -4.27 -3.19 -2.66
CA GLY A 44 -3.31 -4.02 -3.38
C GLY A 44 -3.20 -3.60 -4.84
N PRO A 45 -2.21 -4.15 -5.57
CA PRO A 45 -2.00 -3.83 -6.98
C PRO A 45 -3.14 -4.34 -7.85
N GLY A 46 -3.55 -3.50 -8.81
CA GLY A 46 -4.36 -3.93 -9.93
C GLY A 46 -3.49 -4.35 -11.10
N GLN A 47 -4.11 -4.50 -12.29
CA GLN A 47 -3.41 -4.98 -13.48
C GLN A 47 -2.25 -4.07 -13.89
N ARG A 48 -2.48 -2.76 -13.96
CA ARG A 48 -1.45 -1.81 -14.39
C ARG A 48 -0.30 -1.71 -13.42
N GLU A 49 -0.62 -1.75 -12.13
CA GLU A 49 0.38 -1.76 -11.07
C GLU A 49 1.25 -3.02 -11.16
N ASP A 50 0.64 -4.17 -11.35
CA ASP A 50 1.33 -5.45 -11.50
C ASP A 50 2.26 -5.46 -12.73
N GLU A 51 1.80 -4.91 -13.84
CA GLU A 51 2.59 -4.79 -15.07
C GLU A 51 3.80 -3.87 -14.92
N GLN A 52 3.66 -2.77 -14.18
CA GLN A 52 4.69 -1.73 -14.06
C GLN A 52 5.54 -1.86 -12.78
N GLY A 53 5.04 -2.55 -11.76
CA GLY A 53 5.73 -2.64 -10.47
C GLY A 53 5.62 -1.38 -9.62
N ILE A 54 4.70 -0.47 -9.93
CA ILE A 54 4.51 0.83 -9.28
C ILE A 54 3.08 0.93 -8.76
N PRO A 55 2.86 1.39 -7.51
CA PRO A 55 1.51 1.51 -6.96
C PRO A 55 0.75 2.70 -7.54
N PHE A 56 -0.56 2.57 -7.63
CA PHE A 56 -1.47 3.66 -7.99
C PHE A 56 -1.14 4.30 -9.34
N VAL A 57 -1.01 3.50 -10.40
CA VAL A 57 -0.77 3.96 -11.78
C VAL A 57 -1.99 3.75 -12.70
N GLY A 58 -3.04 3.10 -12.21
CA GLY A 58 -4.30 2.92 -12.92
C GLY A 58 -5.27 4.08 -12.67
N PRO A 59 -6.58 3.90 -13.00
CA PRO A 59 -7.59 4.95 -12.85
C PRO A 59 -7.70 5.52 -11.43
N ALA A 60 -7.65 4.66 -10.40
CA ALA A 60 -7.66 5.12 -9.01
C ALA A 60 -6.42 5.95 -8.67
N GLY A 61 -5.28 5.62 -9.26
CA GLY A 61 -4.04 6.38 -9.09
C GLY A 61 -4.10 7.76 -9.71
N LEU A 62 -4.72 7.90 -10.88
CA LEU A 62 -4.94 9.21 -11.51
C LEU A 62 -5.84 10.09 -10.65
N LEU A 63 -6.91 9.51 -10.08
CA LEU A 63 -7.78 10.23 -9.16
C LEU A 63 -7.02 10.66 -7.90
N LEU A 64 -6.18 9.80 -7.35
CA LEU A 64 -5.35 10.13 -6.21
C LEU A 64 -4.42 11.31 -6.51
N ASP A 65 -3.79 11.32 -7.68
CA ASP A 65 -2.92 12.42 -8.11
C ASP A 65 -3.69 13.75 -8.17
N ASP A 66 -4.91 13.74 -8.72
CA ASP A 66 -5.77 14.92 -8.77
C ASP A 66 -6.14 15.41 -7.37
N MET A 67 -6.48 14.50 -6.47
CA MET A 67 -6.83 14.84 -5.09
C MET A 67 -5.64 15.41 -4.32
N LEU A 68 -4.45 14.86 -4.52
CA LEU A 68 -3.23 15.39 -3.91
C LEU A 68 -2.93 16.80 -4.40
N GLU A 69 -3.10 17.06 -5.70
CA GLU A 69 -2.88 18.38 -6.28
C GLU A 69 -3.77 19.44 -5.64
N ILE A 70 -5.04 19.12 -5.38
CA ILE A 70 -6.00 20.04 -4.74
C ILE A 70 -5.47 20.55 -3.37
N ILE A 71 -4.77 19.71 -2.63
CA ILE A 71 -4.22 20.06 -1.31
C ILE A 71 -2.73 20.45 -1.34
N GLY A 72 -2.20 20.73 -2.53
CA GLY A 72 -0.83 21.19 -2.69
C GLY A 72 0.23 20.12 -2.54
N LEU A 73 -0.14 18.84 -2.72
CA LEU A 73 0.77 17.70 -2.64
C LEU A 73 0.92 17.01 -4.00
N ASP A 74 1.94 16.18 -4.11
CA ASP A 74 2.16 15.27 -5.24
C ASP A 74 2.91 14.03 -4.75
N ARG A 75 3.17 13.08 -5.66
CA ARG A 75 3.84 11.80 -5.35
C ARG A 75 5.25 11.97 -4.80
N THR A 76 5.91 13.10 -5.03
CA THR A 76 7.26 13.37 -4.52
C THR A 76 7.27 13.81 -3.05
N LYS A 77 6.11 14.12 -2.49
CA LYS A 77 5.94 14.62 -1.12
C LYS A 77 5.28 13.63 -0.17
N VAL A 78 4.76 12.53 -0.70
CA VAL A 78 4.08 11.49 0.05
C VAL A 78 4.73 10.14 -0.24
N TYR A 79 4.41 9.11 0.55
CA TYR A 79 4.74 7.73 0.23
C TYR A 79 3.45 6.95 0.08
N VAL A 80 3.35 6.15 -0.98
CA VAL A 80 2.18 5.32 -1.24
C VAL A 80 2.56 3.84 -1.21
N ALA A 81 1.72 3.03 -0.59
CA ALA A 81 1.92 1.59 -0.48
C ALA A 81 0.57 0.89 -0.37
N ASN A 82 0.58 -0.43 -0.40
CA ASN A 82 -0.63 -1.23 -0.25
C ASN A 82 -0.48 -2.24 0.89
N ILE A 83 -1.60 -2.74 1.39
CA ILE A 83 -1.65 -3.81 2.39
C ILE A 83 -0.97 -5.07 1.85
N VAL A 84 -1.33 -5.47 0.60
CA VAL A 84 -0.64 -6.57 -0.08
C VAL A 84 0.23 -6.03 -1.22
N LYS A 85 1.37 -6.68 -1.44
CA LYS A 85 2.37 -6.22 -2.41
C LYS A 85 2.24 -6.89 -3.77
N CYS A 86 1.34 -7.85 -3.89
CA CYS A 86 1.14 -8.63 -5.10
C CYS A 86 -0.34 -8.58 -5.50
N ARG A 87 -0.58 -8.58 -6.81
CA ARG A 87 -1.94 -8.53 -7.36
C ARG A 87 -2.71 -9.81 -7.06
N PRO A 88 -3.89 -9.71 -6.42
CA PRO A 88 -4.81 -10.85 -6.34
C PRO A 88 -5.37 -11.20 -7.72
N PRO A 89 -5.57 -12.50 -8.03
CA PRO A 89 -6.14 -12.90 -9.31
C PRO A 89 -7.47 -12.20 -9.58
N ARG A 90 -7.64 -11.68 -10.80
CA ARG A 90 -8.85 -10.96 -11.25
C ARG A 90 -9.19 -9.75 -10.40
N ASN A 91 -8.21 -9.14 -9.75
CA ASN A 91 -8.39 -7.96 -8.89
C ASN A 91 -9.41 -8.19 -7.75
N ARG A 92 -9.57 -9.43 -7.29
CA ARG A 92 -10.41 -9.71 -6.11
C ARG A 92 -9.83 -9.09 -4.85
N ASP A 93 -10.64 -8.96 -3.80
CA ASP A 93 -10.13 -8.57 -2.50
C ASP A 93 -9.04 -9.57 -2.04
N PRO A 94 -7.97 -9.09 -1.40
CA PRO A 94 -7.01 -10.01 -0.79
C PRO A 94 -7.65 -10.78 0.35
N LEU A 95 -7.34 -12.08 0.42
CA LEU A 95 -7.80 -12.93 1.51
C LEU A 95 -7.10 -12.55 2.82
N ASN A 96 -7.73 -12.84 3.95
CA ASN A 96 -7.12 -12.55 5.25
C ASN A 96 -5.75 -13.22 5.41
N VAL A 97 -5.60 -14.46 4.95
CA VAL A 97 -4.32 -15.18 5.00
C VAL A 97 -3.25 -14.49 4.16
N GLU A 98 -3.62 -13.89 3.04
CA GLU A 98 -2.70 -13.13 2.19
C GLU A 98 -2.30 -11.81 2.85
N GLN A 99 -3.26 -11.12 3.44
CA GLN A 99 -2.98 -9.89 4.18
C GLN A 99 -2.05 -10.15 5.36
N ASP A 100 -2.31 -11.18 6.14
CA ASP A 100 -1.50 -11.55 7.31
C ASP A 100 -0.07 -11.91 6.90
N ALA A 101 0.09 -12.63 5.79
CA ALA A 101 1.41 -12.99 5.28
C ALA A 101 2.20 -11.80 4.74
N CYS A 102 1.51 -10.73 4.32
CA CYS A 102 2.12 -9.59 3.63
C CYS A 102 2.31 -8.35 4.51
N ILE A 103 1.47 -8.17 5.54
CA ILE A 103 1.43 -6.93 6.33
C ILE A 103 2.78 -6.58 6.99
N GLY A 104 3.62 -7.58 7.22
CA GLY A 104 4.95 -7.37 7.78
C GLY A 104 5.82 -6.43 6.97
N TRP A 105 5.69 -6.46 5.65
CA TRP A 105 6.42 -5.54 4.77
C TRP A 105 6.01 -4.09 5.01
N LEU A 106 4.71 -3.83 5.08
CA LEU A 106 4.20 -2.48 5.34
C LEU A 106 4.61 -1.98 6.73
N ARG A 107 4.58 -2.85 7.73
CA ARG A 107 5.03 -2.49 9.10
C ARG A 107 6.50 -2.06 9.11
N ARG A 108 7.36 -2.77 8.39
CA ARG A 108 8.78 -2.43 8.28
C ARG A 108 8.99 -1.14 7.49
N GLN A 109 8.23 -0.93 6.42
CA GLN A 109 8.24 0.35 5.68
C GLN A 109 7.82 1.51 6.60
N THR A 110 6.76 1.33 7.37
CA THR A 110 6.26 2.35 8.29
C THR A 110 7.30 2.68 9.37
N ALA A 111 8.00 1.67 9.88
CA ALA A 111 9.07 1.86 10.86
C ALA A 111 10.24 2.68 10.29
N LEU A 112 10.58 2.47 9.01
CA LEU A 112 11.61 3.25 8.33
C LEU A 112 11.15 4.67 8.01
N LEU A 113 9.92 4.81 7.53
CA LEU A 113 9.36 6.10 7.10
C LEU A 113 9.07 7.02 8.28
N ARG A 114 8.53 6.47 9.37
CA ARG A 114 8.11 7.21 10.57
C ARG A 114 7.14 8.36 10.23
N PRO A 115 6.03 8.05 9.54
CA PRO A 115 5.10 9.09 9.12
C PRO A 115 4.39 9.71 10.31
N LYS A 116 3.96 10.98 10.16
CA LYS A 116 3.10 11.66 11.13
C LYS A 116 1.63 11.33 10.91
N LEU A 117 1.27 10.95 9.68
CA LEU A 117 -0.11 10.71 9.27
C LEU A 117 -0.16 9.48 8.36
N ILE A 118 -1.13 8.60 8.63
CA ILE A 118 -1.45 7.47 7.76
C ILE A 118 -2.87 7.68 7.24
N VAL A 119 -3.03 7.66 5.92
CA VAL A 119 -4.32 7.78 5.26
C VAL A 119 -4.69 6.43 4.68
N CYS A 120 -5.77 5.83 5.17
CA CYS A 120 -6.27 4.56 4.64
C CYS A 120 -7.20 4.82 3.47
N LEU A 121 -6.86 4.28 2.31
CA LEU A 121 -7.64 4.40 1.08
C LEU A 121 -8.44 3.12 0.89
N GLY A 122 -9.72 3.17 1.26
CA GLY A 122 -10.65 2.07 1.14
C GLY A 122 -10.79 1.23 2.41
N ARG A 123 -11.78 0.32 2.38
CA ARG A 123 -12.15 -0.48 3.55
C ARG A 123 -11.11 -1.53 3.97
N ILE A 124 -10.40 -2.11 3.00
CA ILE A 124 -9.40 -3.15 3.32
C ILE A 124 -8.26 -2.56 4.14
N ALA A 125 -7.71 -1.41 3.70
CA ALA A 125 -6.66 -0.72 4.45
C ALA A 125 -7.16 -0.26 5.83
N ALA A 126 -8.36 0.30 5.88
CA ALA A 126 -8.94 0.79 7.13
C ALA A 126 -9.17 -0.35 8.14
N LYS A 127 -9.66 -1.50 7.68
CA LYS A 127 -9.84 -2.67 8.55
C LYS A 127 -8.53 -3.23 9.06
N ALA A 128 -7.49 -3.22 8.23
CA ALA A 128 -6.19 -3.76 8.60
C ALA A 128 -5.42 -2.84 9.58
N ILE A 129 -5.59 -1.53 9.47
CA ILE A 129 -4.79 -0.55 10.20
C ILE A 129 -5.55 0.07 11.37
N ILE A 130 -6.82 0.42 11.18
CA ILE A 130 -7.61 1.12 12.19
C ILE A 130 -8.32 0.13 13.11
N LYS A 131 -9.27 -0.65 12.56
CA LYS A 131 -10.03 -1.65 13.33
C LYS A 131 -10.75 -2.61 12.38
N GLU A 132 -10.87 -3.87 12.79
CA GLU A 132 -11.47 -4.94 11.96
C GLU A 132 -12.94 -4.67 11.58
N ASP A 133 -13.70 -4.04 12.46
CA ASP A 133 -15.12 -3.74 12.27
C ASP A 133 -15.37 -2.36 11.64
N PHE A 134 -14.37 -1.79 11.00
CA PHE A 134 -14.49 -0.49 10.32
C PHE A 134 -15.60 -0.52 9.27
N LYS A 135 -16.50 0.48 9.32
CA LYS A 135 -17.62 0.65 8.40
C LYS A 135 -17.38 1.87 7.53
N ILE A 136 -16.91 1.68 6.31
CA ILE A 136 -16.49 2.78 5.44
C ILE A 136 -17.63 3.77 5.13
N THR A 137 -18.85 3.27 4.99
CA THR A 137 -20.01 4.12 4.70
C THR A 137 -20.36 5.05 5.86
N ALA A 138 -20.09 4.65 7.10
CA ALA A 138 -20.43 5.42 8.30
C ALA A 138 -19.22 6.18 8.87
N GLU A 139 -18.01 5.70 8.64
CA GLU A 139 -16.83 6.17 9.36
C GLU A 139 -15.77 6.84 8.49
N HIS A 140 -15.96 6.87 7.17
CA HIS A 140 -14.99 7.58 6.30
C HIS A 140 -14.91 9.07 6.66
N GLY A 141 -13.74 9.66 6.44
CA GLY A 141 -13.49 11.06 6.73
C GLY A 141 -13.25 11.39 8.20
N LYS A 142 -13.24 10.39 9.07
CA LYS A 142 -12.99 10.60 10.51
C LYS A 142 -11.51 10.38 10.84
N TRP A 143 -11.09 11.03 11.92
CA TRP A 143 -9.77 10.81 12.51
C TRP A 143 -9.81 9.67 13.54
N PHE A 144 -8.72 8.94 13.60
CA PHE A 144 -8.54 7.87 14.59
C PHE A 144 -7.18 7.93 15.28
#